data_cf6ec19fea2b13ab625f3a7ac0f133b4
#
_entry.id   cf6ec19fea2b13ab625f3a7ac0f133b4
#
_cell.length_a   1.000
_cell.length_b   1.000
_cell.length_c   1.000
_cell.angle_alpha   90.00
_cell.angle_beta   90.00
_cell.angle_gamma   90.00
#
_symmetry.space_group_name_H-M   'P 1'
#
loop_
_entity.id
_entity.type
_entity.pdbx_description
1 polymer ?
#
loop_
_entity_poly.entity_id
_entity_poly.type
_entity_poly.pdbx_seq_one_letter_code
_entity_poly.pdbx_strand_id
1 'polypeptide(L)'
;MLASPLRVLVSMAIPVFAGLLVSCVSLEFDRMTGTAFPTSQTVNGQTVTLSSIFDEAGIKLTVEQDDTGIQPLNIAQDECISDAELSTLENGHRHLSLFPTAACPFDFCNTYHLYGAVVNHYGEVLDVCIPEFILGKMWQGHTRSAFAIFYRMNTIQTDGAAYFRTTAHEIGHAFNLHHSDGDGTSIMTQSDDLTGDPVYRFSEQSREHLANHPGQCKFPGAIGAAPFTW
;
A
#
# COMPACT_ATOMS: atom_id res chain seq x y z
N MET A 1 -27.94 -61.23 36.76
CA MET A 1 -26.77 -60.49 36.26
C MET A 1 -27.24 -59.68 35.08
N LEU A 2 -27.43 -58.39 35.29
CA LEU A 2 -27.91 -57.47 34.25
C LEU A 2 -26.70 -56.68 33.72
N ALA A 3 -26.37 -56.84 32.43
CA ALA A 3 -25.28 -56.13 31.76
C ALA A 3 -25.74 -54.70 31.46
N SER A 4 -24.95 -53.71 31.91
CA SER A 4 -25.18 -52.30 31.67
C SER A 4 -24.62 -51.91 30.30
N PRO A 5 -25.33 -51.17 29.43
CA PRO A 5 -24.82 -50.78 28.16
C PRO A 5 -23.83 -49.60 28.30
N LEU A 6 -22.63 -49.77 27.75
CA LEU A 6 -21.58 -48.77 27.62
C LEU A 6 -22.01 -47.67 26.63
N ARG A 7 -22.29 -46.46 27.11
CA ARG A 7 -22.54 -45.31 26.25
C ARG A 7 -21.20 -44.75 25.74
N VAL A 8 -20.92 -44.95 24.45
CA VAL A 8 -19.82 -44.29 23.75
C VAL A 8 -20.25 -42.87 23.42
N LEU A 9 -19.68 -41.91 24.13
CA LEU A 9 -19.79 -40.48 23.77
C LEU A 9 -18.86 -40.20 22.59
N VAL A 10 -19.42 -40.12 21.41
CA VAL A 10 -18.72 -39.59 20.22
C VAL A 10 -18.65 -38.07 20.36
N SER A 11 -17.49 -37.57 20.77
CA SER A 11 -17.20 -36.13 20.76
C SER A 11 -16.99 -35.73 19.30
N MET A 12 -18.00 -35.11 18.69
CA MET A 12 -17.85 -34.44 17.42
C MET A 12 -17.07 -33.17 17.64
N ALA A 13 -15.77 -33.18 17.34
CA ALA A 13 -14.99 -31.99 17.19
C ALA A 13 -15.52 -31.20 15.97
N ILE A 14 -16.26 -30.14 16.23
CA ILE A 14 -16.66 -29.17 15.20
C ILE A 14 -15.35 -28.50 14.76
N PRO A 15 -14.94 -28.60 13.49
CA PRO A 15 -13.81 -27.84 13.01
C PRO A 15 -14.18 -26.36 13.14
N VAL A 16 -13.52 -25.65 14.03
CA VAL A 16 -13.53 -24.20 14.06
C VAL A 16 -12.84 -23.77 12.77
N PHE A 17 -13.61 -23.48 11.74
CA PHE A 17 -13.13 -22.71 10.62
C PHE A 17 -12.75 -21.35 11.20
N ALA A 18 -11.48 -21.17 11.53
CA ALA A 18 -10.88 -19.85 11.65
C ALA A 18 -11.02 -19.21 10.27
N GLY A 19 -12.16 -18.54 10.03
CA GLY A 19 -12.37 -17.76 8.83
C GLY A 19 -11.23 -16.75 8.78
N LEU A 20 -10.34 -16.87 7.79
CA LEU A 20 -9.39 -15.83 7.48
C LEU A 20 -10.21 -14.55 7.29
N LEU A 21 -10.09 -13.62 8.23
CA LEU A 21 -10.67 -12.28 8.09
C LEU A 21 -9.85 -11.60 6.98
N VAL A 22 -10.35 -11.66 5.77
CA VAL A 22 -9.76 -10.96 4.63
C VAL A 22 -9.98 -9.47 4.88
N SER A 23 -8.92 -8.72 5.05
CA SER A 23 -8.99 -7.27 5.19
C SER A 23 -9.07 -6.64 3.81
N CYS A 24 -10.03 -5.73 3.64
CA CYS A 24 -10.22 -5.02 2.38
C CYS A 24 -9.69 -3.60 2.49
N VAL A 25 -8.92 -3.19 1.50
CA VAL A 25 -8.37 -1.84 1.36
C VAL A 25 -8.70 -1.33 -0.02
N SER A 26 -9.26 -0.13 -0.12
CA SER A 26 -9.39 0.60 -1.37
C SER A 26 -8.27 1.64 -1.48
N LEU A 27 -7.57 1.62 -2.59
CA LEU A 27 -6.61 2.63 -2.98
C LEU A 27 -7.23 3.49 -4.08
N GLU A 28 -7.51 4.74 -3.76
CA GLU A 28 -7.75 5.79 -4.74
C GLU A 28 -6.39 6.28 -5.23
N PHE A 29 -6.15 6.20 -6.54
CA PHE A 29 -4.84 6.50 -7.11
C PHE A 29 -4.97 7.50 -8.23
N ASP A 30 -4.51 8.72 -7.99
CA ASP A 30 -4.60 9.87 -8.87
C ASP A 30 -3.26 10.19 -9.51
N ARG A 31 -3.27 10.97 -10.59
CA ARG A 31 -2.04 11.43 -11.22
C ARG A 31 -2.14 12.84 -11.78
N MET A 32 -1.04 13.56 -11.70
CA MET A 32 -0.90 14.88 -12.33
C MET A 32 -0.83 14.77 -13.86
N THR A 33 -1.23 15.84 -14.54
CA THR A 33 -1.07 15.96 -15.99
C THR A 33 0.39 15.76 -16.39
N GLY A 34 0.62 14.93 -17.39
CA GLY A 34 1.96 14.61 -17.90
C GLY A 34 2.71 13.53 -17.14
N THR A 35 2.07 12.90 -16.15
CA THR A 35 2.56 11.68 -15.49
C THR A 35 1.81 10.43 -15.98
N ALA A 36 2.23 9.27 -15.56
CA ALA A 36 1.58 7.99 -15.86
C ALA A 36 1.45 7.13 -14.61
N PHE A 37 0.47 6.24 -14.56
CA PHE A 37 0.38 5.22 -13.49
C PHE A 37 1.43 4.12 -13.69
N PRO A 38 1.88 3.45 -12.60
CA PRO A 38 2.72 2.28 -12.72
C PRO A 38 1.95 1.14 -13.41
N THR A 39 2.63 0.44 -14.30
CA THR A 39 2.07 -0.72 -15.00
C THR A 39 2.43 -2.01 -14.29
N SER A 40 1.56 -3.02 -14.41
CA SER A 40 1.87 -4.38 -13.96
C SER A 40 3.16 -4.90 -14.59
N GLN A 41 3.85 -5.78 -13.88
CA GLN A 41 5.10 -6.40 -14.33
C GLN A 41 4.87 -7.85 -14.76
N THR A 42 5.72 -8.36 -15.63
CA THR A 42 5.73 -9.77 -16.00
C THR A 42 6.97 -10.44 -15.40
N VAL A 43 6.78 -11.37 -14.50
CA VAL A 43 7.86 -12.10 -13.82
C VAL A 43 7.65 -13.59 -14.06
N ASN A 44 8.64 -14.25 -14.66
CA ASN A 44 8.56 -15.68 -15.00
C ASN A 44 7.29 -16.07 -15.80
N GLY A 45 6.83 -15.18 -16.69
CA GLY A 45 5.62 -15.37 -17.49
C GLY A 45 4.30 -15.13 -16.75
N GLN A 46 4.33 -14.71 -15.50
CA GLN A 46 3.15 -14.35 -14.72
C GLN A 46 3.02 -12.83 -14.60
N THR A 47 1.81 -12.33 -14.75
CA THR A 47 1.52 -10.91 -14.52
C THR A 47 1.41 -10.64 -13.03
N VAL A 48 2.25 -9.74 -12.51
CA VAL A 48 2.23 -9.27 -11.13
C VAL A 48 1.57 -7.88 -11.12
N THR A 49 0.54 -7.71 -10.32
CA THR A 49 -0.19 -6.46 -10.10
C THR A 49 -0.02 -6.02 -8.64
N LEU A 50 -0.30 -4.75 -8.34
CA LEU A 50 -0.34 -4.30 -6.94
C LEU A 50 -1.29 -5.18 -6.11
N SER A 51 -2.50 -5.44 -6.62
CA SER A 51 -3.46 -6.30 -5.92
C SER A 51 -2.91 -7.70 -5.66
N SER A 52 -2.21 -8.33 -6.61
CA SER A 52 -1.67 -9.69 -6.42
C SER A 52 -0.57 -9.76 -5.35
N ILE A 53 0.27 -8.71 -5.21
CA ILE A 53 1.28 -8.63 -4.14
C ILE A 53 0.61 -8.62 -2.76
N PHE A 54 -0.46 -7.85 -2.61
CA PHE A 54 -1.19 -7.74 -1.34
C PHE A 54 -2.09 -8.95 -1.06
N ASP A 55 -2.65 -9.58 -2.10
CA ASP A 55 -3.40 -10.84 -1.97
C ASP A 55 -2.53 -11.96 -1.37
N GLU A 56 -1.24 -12.05 -1.74
CA GLU A 56 -0.29 -13.00 -1.13
C GLU A 56 -0.08 -12.77 0.38
N ALA A 57 -0.31 -11.53 0.84
CA ALA A 57 -0.25 -11.16 2.26
C ALA A 57 -1.62 -11.21 2.95
N GLY A 58 -2.66 -11.72 2.29
CA GLY A 58 -4.01 -11.83 2.83
C GLY A 58 -4.78 -10.51 2.87
N ILE A 59 -4.38 -9.52 2.08
CA ILE A 59 -5.01 -8.21 1.99
C ILE A 59 -5.66 -8.05 0.62
N LYS A 60 -6.97 -7.83 0.59
CA LYS A 60 -7.70 -7.51 -0.64
C LYS A 60 -7.54 -6.03 -0.98
N LEU A 61 -6.59 -5.73 -1.87
CA LEU A 61 -6.35 -4.36 -2.36
C LEU A 61 -7.12 -4.13 -3.65
N THR A 62 -8.06 -3.17 -3.64
CA THR A 62 -8.74 -2.66 -4.83
C THR A 62 -8.13 -1.32 -5.22
N VAL A 63 -7.68 -1.18 -6.46
CA VAL A 63 -7.07 0.05 -6.99
C VAL A 63 -8.04 0.73 -7.93
N GLU A 64 -8.40 1.96 -7.60
CA GLU A 64 -9.25 2.84 -8.40
C GLU A 64 -8.40 3.99 -8.92
N GLN A 65 -8.33 4.14 -10.24
CA GLN A 65 -7.64 5.24 -10.90
C GLN A 65 -8.68 6.28 -11.28
N ASP A 66 -8.86 7.28 -10.44
CA ASP A 66 -9.93 8.27 -10.56
C ASP A 66 -9.46 9.50 -11.36
N ASP A 67 -8.77 10.43 -10.74
CA ASP A 67 -8.30 11.63 -11.41
C ASP A 67 -7.02 11.37 -12.24
N THR A 68 -7.14 11.49 -13.56
CA THR A 68 -6.04 11.23 -14.51
C THR A 68 -5.32 12.47 -15.01
N GLY A 69 -5.68 13.61 -14.51
CA GLY A 69 -5.16 14.90 -15.00
C GLY A 69 -5.24 16.02 -13.98
N ILE A 70 -4.88 15.72 -12.73
CA ILE A 70 -4.82 16.75 -11.69
C ILE A 70 -3.94 17.89 -12.18
N GLN A 71 -4.45 19.11 -12.15
CA GLN A 71 -3.65 20.28 -12.42
C GLN A 71 -2.84 20.62 -11.16
N PRO A 72 -1.54 20.86 -11.30
CA PRO A 72 -0.75 21.26 -10.16
C PRO A 72 -1.32 22.55 -9.57
N LEU A 73 -1.44 22.60 -8.26
CA LEU A 73 -1.88 23.76 -7.48
C LEU A 73 -0.83 24.88 -7.60
N ASN A 74 -0.88 25.68 -8.65
CA ASN A 74 0.10 26.73 -8.95
C ASN A 74 1.57 26.25 -9.11
N ILE A 75 1.78 24.97 -9.32
CA ILE A 75 3.11 24.41 -9.49
C ILE A 75 3.38 24.30 -10.99
N ALA A 76 4.42 24.93 -11.48
CA ALA A 76 4.93 24.68 -12.83
C ALA A 76 5.35 23.21 -12.97
N GLN A 77 5.33 22.65 -14.19
CA GLN A 77 5.59 21.21 -14.41
C GLN A 77 6.93 20.71 -13.83
N ASP A 78 7.83 21.60 -13.53
CA ASP A 78 9.22 21.35 -13.10
C ASP A 78 9.44 21.71 -11.63
N GLU A 79 8.42 22.18 -10.91
CA GLU A 79 8.52 22.56 -9.50
C GLU A 79 8.36 21.35 -8.56
N CYS A 80 8.97 21.47 -7.38
CA CYS A 80 8.84 20.48 -6.34
C CYS A 80 7.52 20.67 -5.59
N ILE A 81 7.00 19.59 -5.07
CA ILE A 81 5.84 19.58 -4.18
C ILE A 81 6.26 19.30 -2.75
N SER A 82 5.83 20.12 -1.82
CA SER A 82 6.06 19.98 -0.38
C SER A 82 5.00 19.11 0.30
N ASP A 83 5.23 18.70 1.54
CA ASP A 83 4.24 17.96 2.34
C ASP A 83 2.92 18.74 2.54
N ALA A 84 3.01 20.08 2.66
CA ALA A 84 1.82 20.94 2.78
C ALA A 84 0.98 20.91 1.50
N GLU A 85 1.62 20.93 0.34
CA GLU A 85 0.96 20.86 -0.96
C GLU A 85 0.42 19.46 -1.25
N LEU A 86 1.15 18.39 -0.87
CA LEU A 86 0.62 17.03 -0.91
C LEU A 86 -0.64 16.88 -0.06
N SER A 87 -0.66 17.47 1.13
CA SER A 87 -1.84 17.48 2.00
C SER A 87 -3.00 18.29 1.40
N THR A 88 -2.70 19.39 0.70
CA THR A 88 -3.70 20.19 0.00
C THR A 88 -4.27 19.44 -1.19
N LEU A 89 -3.42 18.75 -1.94
CA LEU A 89 -3.81 17.90 -3.07
C LEU A 89 -4.73 16.77 -2.59
N GLU A 90 -4.35 16.05 -1.53
CA GLU A 90 -5.19 15.01 -0.92
C GLU A 90 -6.56 15.56 -0.54
N ASN A 91 -6.63 16.69 0.18
CA ASN A 91 -7.89 17.29 0.61
C ASN A 91 -8.79 17.73 -0.54
N GLY A 92 -8.21 18.09 -1.69
CA GLY A 92 -8.95 18.52 -2.87
C GLY A 92 -9.41 17.39 -3.79
N HIS A 93 -8.75 16.26 -3.76
CA HIS A 93 -8.94 15.18 -4.74
C HIS A 93 -9.34 13.83 -4.14
N ARG A 94 -9.21 13.65 -2.84
CA ARG A 94 -9.60 12.40 -2.19
C ARG A 94 -11.12 12.25 -2.10
N HIS A 95 -11.69 11.28 -2.80
CA HIS A 95 -13.13 11.05 -2.93
C HIS A 95 -13.61 9.82 -2.14
N LEU A 96 -13.28 9.72 -0.88
CA LEU A 96 -13.54 8.55 0.00
C LEU A 96 -14.98 8.01 -0.01
N SER A 97 -15.96 8.86 -0.38
CA SER A 97 -17.38 8.49 -0.36
C SER A 97 -17.85 7.76 -1.62
N LEU A 98 -17.03 7.70 -2.67
CA LEU A 98 -17.43 7.17 -3.98
C LEU A 98 -17.12 5.69 -4.15
N PHE A 99 -16.26 5.12 -3.31
CA PHE A 99 -15.88 3.71 -3.46
C PHE A 99 -16.90 2.81 -2.78
N PRO A 100 -17.71 2.09 -3.55
CA PRO A 100 -18.63 1.14 -2.97
C PRO A 100 -17.83 0.05 -2.24
N THR A 101 -18.26 -0.28 -1.04
CA THR A 101 -17.81 -1.42 -0.25
C THR A 101 -18.01 -2.77 -0.96
N ALA A 102 -18.33 -2.76 -2.25
CA ALA A 102 -18.68 -3.92 -3.07
C ALA A 102 -17.57 -4.96 -3.23
N ALA A 103 -16.31 -4.60 -2.91
CA ALA A 103 -15.21 -5.56 -2.95
C ALA A 103 -15.19 -6.53 -1.74
N CYS A 104 -15.92 -6.20 -0.66
CA CYS A 104 -16.08 -7.07 0.49
C CYS A 104 -17.51 -7.63 0.51
N PRO A 105 -17.73 -8.87 0.05
CA PRO A 105 -19.06 -9.48 -0.03
C PRO A 105 -19.68 -9.84 1.33
N PHE A 106 -18.98 -9.58 2.42
CA PHE A 106 -19.46 -9.88 3.78
C PHE A 106 -19.40 -8.63 4.66
N ASP A 107 -20.48 -8.33 5.38
CA ASP A 107 -20.64 -7.21 6.32
C ASP A 107 -19.61 -7.16 7.49
N PHE A 108 -18.64 -8.03 7.49
CA PHE A 108 -17.62 -8.17 8.54
C PHE A 108 -16.24 -7.64 8.14
N CYS A 109 -16.08 -7.03 6.96
CA CYS A 109 -14.82 -6.46 6.53
C CYS A 109 -14.73 -4.99 6.96
N ASN A 110 -13.73 -4.65 7.75
CA ASN A 110 -13.33 -3.26 7.90
C ASN A 110 -12.72 -2.80 6.58
N THR A 111 -13.33 -1.83 5.91
CA THR A 111 -12.77 -1.21 4.72
C THR A 111 -11.86 -0.07 5.15
N TYR A 112 -10.63 -0.13 4.73
CA TYR A 112 -9.65 0.94 4.91
C TYR A 112 -9.45 1.67 3.59
N HIS A 113 -9.19 2.96 3.66
CA HIS A 113 -9.02 3.81 2.48
C HIS A 113 -7.62 4.40 2.46
N LEU A 114 -6.94 4.23 1.34
CA LEU A 114 -5.62 4.76 1.07
C LEU A 114 -5.71 5.71 -0.13
N TYR A 115 -5.05 6.84 -0.05
CA TYR A 115 -4.89 7.79 -1.15
C TYR A 115 -3.47 7.72 -1.68
N GLY A 116 -3.31 7.66 -2.99
CA GLY A 116 -2.03 7.70 -3.69
C GLY A 116 -2.02 8.77 -4.76
N ALA A 117 -0.92 9.48 -4.91
CA ALA A 117 -0.75 10.48 -5.96
C ALA A 117 0.54 10.28 -6.74
N VAL A 118 0.46 10.36 -8.07
CA VAL A 118 1.64 10.45 -8.93
C VAL A 118 1.87 11.92 -9.25
N VAL A 119 2.96 12.47 -8.74
CA VAL A 119 3.31 13.88 -8.85
C VAL A 119 4.70 14.06 -9.48
N ASN A 120 5.13 15.30 -9.73
CA ASN A 120 6.40 15.57 -10.41
C ASN A 120 7.63 15.27 -9.54
N HIS A 121 8.04 16.20 -8.69
CA HIS A 121 9.19 16.08 -7.80
C HIS A 121 8.78 16.38 -6.36
N TYR A 122 9.54 15.84 -5.41
CA TYR A 122 9.47 16.26 -4.02
C TYR A 122 10.59 17.23 -3.68
N GLY A 123 10.32 18.19 -2.82
CA GLY A 123 11.32 19.10 -2.27
C GLY A 123 10.68 20.25 -1.50
N GLU A 124 11.45 20.88 -0.64
CA GLU A 124 11.03 22.11 0.03
C GLU A 124 11.13 23.28 -0.93
N VAL A 125 10.05 24.04 -1.04
CA VAL A 125 9.96 25.21 -1.91
C VAL A 125 10.55 26.41 -1.17
N LEU A 126 11.84 26.65 -1.35
CA LEU A 126 12.49 27.91 -1.00
C LEU A 126 12.90 28.60 -2.30
N ASP A 127 12.01 29.40 -2.91
CA ASP A 127 12.23 30.17 -4.14
C ASP A 127 12.81 29.41 -5.36
N VAL A 128 13.41 28.25 -5.14
CA VAL A 128 13.97 27.36 -6.18
C VAL A 128 13.68 25.92 -5.78
N CYS A 129 13.05 25.16 -6.67
CA CYS A 129 12.89 23.73 -6.48
C CYS A 129 14.25 23.03 -6.45
N ILE A 130 14.61 22.44 -5.30
CA ILE A 130 15.74 21.53 -5.16
C ILE A 130 15.16 20.14 -4.98
N PRO A 131 15.09 19.32 -6.05
CA PRO A 131 14.52 17.99 -5.94
C PRO A 131 15.30 17.14 -4.95
N GLU A 132 14.62 16.53 -4.00
CA GLU A 132 15.20 15.46 -3.20
C GLU A 132 15.25 14.17 -4.02
N PHE A 133 16.30 13.36 -3.81
CA PHE A 133 16.49 12.10 -4.53
C PHE A 133 15.67 10.96 -3.92
N ILE A 134 14.37 11.19 -3.73
CA ILE A 134 13.44 10.16 -3.26
C ILE A 134 12.48 9.79 -4.39
N LEU A 135 12.14 8.50 -4.47
CA LEU A 135 11.29 7.94 -5.51
C LEU A 135 9.81 7.98 -5.13
N GLY A 136 9.53 7.84 -3.85
CA GLY A 136 8.20 7.89 -3.25
C GLY A 136 8.27 8.33 -1.80
N LYS A 137 7.12 8.66 -1.23
CA LYS A 137 7.00 9.10 0.17
C LYS A 137 5.59 8.88 0.68
N MET A 138 5.47 8.29 1.86
CA MET A 138 4.26 8.35 2.66
C MET A 138 4.30 9.63 3.51
N TRP A 139 3.42 10.63 3.27
CA TRP A 139 3.48 11.91 3.97
C TRP A 139 2.55 12.02 5.19
N GLN A 140 1.56 11.14 5.31
CA GLN A 140 0.62 11.15 6.42
C GLN A 140 1.09 10.24 7.57
N GLY A 141 2.19 10.65 8.23
CA GLY A 141 2.86 9.83 9.24
C GLY A 141 1.98 9.32 10.39
N HIS A 142 0.94 10.05 10.81
CA HIS A 142 0.05 9.62 11.88
C HIS A 142 -1.05 8.67 11.41
N THR A 143 -1.64 8.92 10.24
CA THR A 143 -2.74 8.10 9.70
C THR A 143 -2.25 7.07 8.72
N ARG A 144 -1.07 7.27 8.13
CA ARG A 144 -0.50 6.42 7.08
C ARG A 144 -1.49 6.20 5.93
N SER A 145 -2.33 7.20 5.66
CA SER A 145 -3.46 7.07 4.75
C SER A 145 -3.20 7.66 3.37
N ALA A 146 -1.99 8.20 3.13
CA ALA A 146 -1.64 8.80 1.85
C ALA A 146 -0.15 8.64 1.51
N PHE A 147 0.15 8.44 0.21
CA PHE A 147 1.50 8.36 -0.31
C PHE A 147 1.62 9.04 -1.68
N ALA A 148 2.83 9.43 -2.06
CA ALA A 148 3.14 9.98 -3.38
C ALA A 148 4.26 9.21 -4.06
N ILE A 149 4.22 9.20 -5.39
CA ILE A 149 5.32 8.73 -6.24
C ILE A 149 5.80 9.90 -7.10
N PHE A 150 7.11 10.10 -7.15
CA PHE A 150 7.73 11.25 -7.81
C PHE A 150 8.15 10.89 -9.23
N TYR A 151 7.24 11.12 -10.17
CA TYR A 151 7.33 10.63 -11.55
C TYR A 151 8.53 11.20 -12.34
N ARG A 152 8.94 12.44 -12.06
CA ARG A 152 10.05 13.09 -12.76
C ARG A 152 11.44 12.58 -12.35
N MET A 153 11.51 11.73 -11.35
CA MET A 153 12.74 11.02 -11.04
C MET A 153 13.12 10.11 -12.22
N ASN A 154 14.34 10.24 -12.71
CA ASN A 154 14.80 9.52 -13.90
C ASN A 154 14.59 8.01 -13.81
N THR A 155 14.85 7.41 -12.64
CA THR A 155 14.60 5.99 -12.38
C THR A 155 13.15 5.62 -12.63
N ILE A 156 12.19 6.41 -12.12
CA ILE A 156 10.76 6.14 -12.28
C ILE A 156 10.34 6.24 -13.75
N GLN A 157 10.85 7.24 -14.50
CA GLN A 157 10.49 7.42 -15.89
C GLN A 157 11.07 6.35 -16.83
N THR A 158 12.26 5.85 -16.54
CA THR A 158 13.03 4.99 -17.45
C THR A 158 12.93 3.51 -17.09
N ASP A 159 12.59 3.19 -15.85
CA ASP A 159 12.48 1.82 -15.34
C ASP A 159 11.08 1.56 -14.77
N GLY A 160 10.20 0.98 -15.58
CA GLY A 160 8.85 0.61 -15.15
C GLY A 160 8.83 -0.41 -14.03
N ALA A 161 9.86 -1.23 -13.90
CA ALA A 161 9.99 -2.21 -12.82
C ALA A 161 10.31 -1.52 -11.48
N ALA A 162 11.24 -0.56 -11.49
CA ALA A 162 11.53 0.28 -10.33
C ALA A 162 10.31 1.11 -9.94
N TYR A 163 9.60 1.68 -10.90
CA TYR A 163 8.37 2.43 -10.65
C TYR A 163 7.30 1.59 -9.94
N PHE A 164 7.02 0.43 -10.50
CA PHE A 164 6.04 -0.49 -9.94
C PHE A 164 6.42 -0.93 -8.51
N ARG A 165 7.71 -1.27 -8.32
CA ARG A 165 8.24 -1.68 -7.02
C ARG A 165 8.15 -0.55 -5.99
N THR A 166 8.54 0.68 -6.35
CA THR A 166 8.43 1.85 -5.47
C THR A 166 6.99 2.07 -5.05
N THR A 167 6.03 1.96 -5.97
CA THR A 167 4.61 2.10 -5.63
C THR A 167 4.17 1.05 -4.60
N ALA A 168 4.51 -0.22 -4.79
CA ALA A 168 4.19 -1.28 -3.83
C ALA A 168 4.88 -1.06 -2.47
N HIS A 169 6.08 -0.50 -2.46
CA HIS A 169 6.87 -0.16 -1.28
C HIS A 169 6.18 0.94 -0.45
N GLU A 170 5.77 2.05 -1.08
CA GLU A 170 5.06 3.14 -0.39
C GLU A 170 3.71 2.68 0.18
N ILE A 171 2.98 1.82 -0.56
CA ILE A 171 1.78 1.18 -0.02
C ILE A 171 2.14 0.31 1.20
N GLY A 172 3.27 -0.40 1.18
CA GLY A 172 3.76 -1.18 2.32
C GLY A 172 3.95 -0.32 3.58
N HIS A 173 4.49 0.88 3.45
CA HIS A 173 4.60 1.83 4.56
C HIS A 173 3.22 2.23 5.12
N ALA A 174 2.22 2.38 4.28
CA ALA A 174 0.84 2.62 4.75
C ALA A 174 0.33 1.48 5.64
N PHE A 175 0.80 0.25 5.43
CA PHE A 175 0.52 -0.90 6.29
C PHE A 175 1.49 -1.03 7.48
N ASN A 176 2.25 0.01 7.78
CA ASN A 176 3.24 0.04 8.88
C ASN A 176 4.39 -0.96 8.71
N LEU A 177 4.74 -1.28 7.49
CA LEU A 177 5.97 -2.01 7.21
C LEU A 177 7.15 -1.05 7.13
N HIS A 178 8.28 -1.44 7.70
CA HIS A 178 9.52 -0.66 7.72
C HIS A 178 10.55 -1.24 6.74
N HIS A 179 11.58 -0.46 6.42
CA HIS A 179 12.71 -0.95 5.61
C HIS A 179 13.39 -2.16 6.24
N SER A 180 13.46 -2.20 7.59
CA SER A 180 13.99 -3.34 8.34
C SER A 180 13.18 -4.65 8.17
N ASP A 181 11.97 -4.57 7.65
CA ASP A 181 11.15 -5.74 7.32
C ASP A 181 11.53 -6.35 5.96
N GLY A 182 12.43 -5.71 5.22
CA GLY A 182 13.02 -6.23 3.99
C GLY A 182 14.05 -7.35 4.25
N ASP A 183 14.30 -8.16 3.24
CA ASP A 183 15.24 -9.30 3.28
C ASP A 183 16.40 -9.12 2.28
N GLY A 184 16.65 -7.92 1.81
CA GLY A 184 17.65 -7.60 0.78
C GLY A 184 17.15 -7.71 -0.66
N THR A 185 15.95 -8.24 -0.90
CA THR A 185 15.39 -8.39 -2.26
C THR A 185 13.89 -8.06 -2.36
N SER A 186 13.15 -8.16 -1.26
CA SER A 186 11.70 -7.99 -1.21
C SER A 186 11.25 -6.52 -1.35
N ILE A 187 9.93 -6.31 -1.42
CA ILE A 187 9.32 -4.99 -1.63
C ILE A 187 9.81 -3.95 -0.61
N MET A 188 9.92 -4.32 0.69
CA MET A 188 10.30 -3.34 1.72
C MET A 188 11.80 -3.05 1.82
N THR A 189 12.64 -3.76 1.06
CA THR A 189 14.08 -3.44 0.98
C THR A 189 14.28 -2.09 0.28
N GLN A 190 15.00 -1.16 0.88
CA GLN A 190 15.40 0.09 0.24
C GLN A 190 16.19 -0.17 -1.05
N SER A 191 16.10 0.73 -2.01
CA SER A 191 16.79 0.55 -3.31
C SER A 191 18.30 0.43 -3.16
N ASP A 192 18.88 1.17 -2.24
CA ASP A 192 20.34 1.16 -1.95
C ASP A 192 20.79 -0.08 -1.16
N ASP A 193 19.86 -0.79 -0.52
CA ASP A 193 20.12 -1.99 0.28
C ASP A 193 19.86 -3.29 -0.49
N LEU A 194 19.52 -3.19 -1.77
CA LEU A 194 19.30 -4.39 -2.59
C LEU A 194 20.58 -5.19 -2.77
N THR A 195 20.54 -6.46 -2.39
CA THR A 195 21.66 -7.41 -2.49
C THR A 195 21.58 -8.32 -3.70
N GLY A 196 20.51 -8.21 -4.50
CA GLY A 196 20.24 -9.01 -5.68
C GLY A 196 19.10 -8.46 -6.51
N ASP A 197 18.63 -9.24 -7.48
CA ASP A 197 17.48 -8.86 -8.30
C ASP A 197 16.23 -8.70 -7.42
N PRO A 198 15.48 -7.59 -7.55
CA PRO A 198 14.29 -7.36 -6.76
C PRO A 198 13.21 -8.42 -7.02
N VAL A 199 12.57 -8.89 -5.95
CA VAL A 199 11.39 -9.75 -6.05
C VAL A 199 10.12 -8.98 -5.70
N TYR A 200 9.04 -9.22 -6.45
CA TYR A 200 7.77 -8.51 -6.29
C TYR A 200 6.87 -9.22 -5.27
N ARG A 201 7.38 -9.37 -4.06
CA ARG A 201 6.65 -9.94 -2.92
C ARG A 201 7.15 -9.35 -1.62
N PHE A 202 6.35 -9.46 -0.59
CA PHE A 202 6.78 -9.16 0.77
C PHE A 202 7.69 -10.27 1.33
N SER A 203 8.64 -9.89 2.19
CA SER A 203 9.43 -10.83 2.98
C SER A 203 8.53 -11.67 3.90
N GLU A 204 9.08 -12.74 4.48
CA GLU A 204 8.36 -13.51 5.49
C GLU A 204 8.01 -12.65 6.72
N GLN A 205 8.95 -11.81 7.18
CA GLN A 205 8.75 -10.89 8.29
C GLN A 205 7.63 -9.89 8.00
N SER A 206 7.61 -9.27 6.81
CA SER A 206 6.51 -8.39 6.39
C SER A 206 5.16 -9.11 6.39
N ARG A 207 5.11 -10.34 5.88
CA ARG A 207 3.87 -11.15 5.85
C ARG A 207 3.40 -11.54 7.25
N GLU A 208 4.32 -11.90 8.15
CA GLU A 208 4.01 -12.15 9.57
C GLU A 208 3.41 -10.90 10.23
N HIS A 209 4.01 -9.73 9.99
CA HIS A 209 3.47 -8.47 10.49
C HIS A 209 2.03 -8.27 10.01
N LEU A 210 1.80 -8.37 8.70
CA LEU A 210 0.47 -8.20 8.10
C LEU A 210 -0.55 -9.22 8.57
N ALA A 211 -0.15 -10.45 8.87
CA ALA A 211 -1.03 -11.51 9.34
C ALA A 211 -1.38 -11.38 10.83
N ASN A 212 -0.40 -11.08 11.68
CA ASN A 212 -0.49 -11.30 13.12
C ASN A 212 -0.69 -10.03 13.96
N HIS A 213 -0.35 -8.84 13.44
CA HIS A 213 -0.55 -7.60 14.18
C HIS A 213 -2.02 -7.16 14.20
N PRO A 214 -2.49 -6.51 15.28
CA PRO A 214 -3.83 -5.94 15.35
C PRO A 214 -4.10 -4.94 14.23
N GLY A 215 -5.34 -4.86 13.75
CA GLY A 215 -5.72 -3.98 12.64
C GLY A 215 -5.32 -2.52 12.83
N GLN A 216 -5.48 -1.97 14.05
CA GLN A 216 -5.05 -0.62 14.40
C GLN A 216 -3.55 -0.37 14.28
N CYS A 217 -2.72 -1.41 14.30
CA CYS A 217 -1.27 -1.28 14.18
C CYS A 217 -0.80 -1.39 12.72
N LYS A 218 -1.58 -1.99 11.84
CA LYS A 218 -1.16 -2.32 10.47
C LYS A 218 -1.95 -1.59 9.38
N PHE A 219 -3.23 -1.25 9.58
CA PHE A 219 -4.02 -0.67 8.50
C PHE A 219 -3.93 0.85 8.45
N PRO A 220 -3.95 1.45 7.24
CA PRO A 220 -3.99 2.88 7.05
C PRO A 220 -5.28 3.48 7.59
N GLY A 221 -5.20 4.67 8.21
CA GLY A 221 -6.35 5.39 8.74
C GLY A 221 -7.04 4.74 9.94
N ALA A 222 -6.52 3.66 10.51
CA ALA A 222 -7.12 3.01 11.67
C ALA A 222 -7.09 3.93 12.90
N ILE A 223 -8.21 4.01 13.63
CA ILE A 223 -8.30 4.80 14.87
C ILE A 223 -7.30 4.25 15.89
N GLY A 224 -6.44 5.13 16.43
CA GLY A 224 -5.39 4.75 17.37
C GLY A 224 -4.19 4.06 16.71
N ALA A 225 -4.02 4.21 15.41
CA ALA A 225 -2.82 3.75 14.71
C ALA A 225 -1.57 4.39 15.36
N ALA A 226 -0.55 3.58 15.60
CA ALA A 226 0.74 4.10 16.02
C ALA A 226 1.32 4.99 14.90
N PRO A 227 1.94 6.14 15.24
CA PRO A 227 2.61 6.95 14.24
C PRO A 227 3.73 6.14 13.58
N PHE A 228 3.90 6.35 12.28
CA PHE A 228 5.04 5.79 11.57
C PHE A 228 6.30 6.55 12.00
N THR A 229 7.33 5.80 12.38
CA THR A 229 8.66 6.36 12.69
C THR A 229 9.63 5.82 11.64
N TRP A 230 10.22 6.74 10.88
CA TRP A 230 11.25 6.43 9.88
C TRP A 230 12.49 5.82 10.50
#